data_4c26f4878c8240392c7acf61f545d1a1
#
_entry.id   4c26f4878c8240392c7acf61f545d1a1
#
_cell.length_a   1.000
_cell.length_b   1.000
_cell.length_c   1.000
_cell.angle_alpha   90.00
_cell.angle_beta   90.00
_cell.angle_gamma   90.00
#
_symmetry.space_group_name_H-M   'P 1'
#
loop_
_entity.id
_entity.type
_entity.pdbx_description
1 polymer ?
#
loop_
_entity_poly.entity_id
_entity_poly.type
_entity_poly.pdbx_seq_one_letter_code
_entity_poly.pdbx_strand_id
1 'polypeptide(L)'
;MQYIAYAQRAEYAKCAEESFDCVMCGVCSSRCPAGISHPMVGELARRLNGKYIAPKSEHVKNRVAEIKEGKFDDLIEQVMQKPIEEMQELYNNREIEK
;
A
#
# COMPACT_ATOMS: atom_id res chain seq x y z
N MET A 1 16.05 12.84 -3.34
CA MET A 1 15.34 12.63 -4.64
C MET A 1 16.04 11.58 -5.54
N GLN A 2 16.59 10.56 -4.91
CA GLN A 2 17.33 9.51 -5.62
C GLN A 2 16.46 8.69 -6.58
N TYR A 3 15.17 8.51 -6.25
CA TYR A 3 14.28 7.70 -7.08
C TYR A 3 14.03 8.25 -8.50
N ILE A 4 14.14 9.58 -8.69
CA ILE A 4 14.06 10.16 -10.05
C ILE A 4 15.27 9.73 -10.91
N ALA A 5 16.47 9.71 -10.33
CA ALA A 5 17.66 9.22 -11.02
C ALA A 5 17.53 7.73 -11.39
N TYR A 6 16.93 6.92 -10.54
CA TYR A 6 16.63 5.52 -10.85
C TYR A 6 15.61 5.38 -11.99
N ALA A 7 14.56 6.23 -11.99
CA ALA A 7 13.59 6.25 -13.08
C ALA A 7 14.23 6.60 -14.43
N GLN A 8 15.13 7.59 -14.45
CA GLN A 8 15.87 7.97 -15.67
C GLN A 8 16.74 6.85 -16.23
N ARG A 9 17.25 5.98 -15.37
CA ARG A 9 18.05 4.80 -15.76
C ARG A 9 17.21 3.55 -16.01
N ALA A 10 15.89 3.67 -15.99
CA ALA A 10 14.95 2.55 -16.09
C ALA A 10 15.12 1.46 -15.00
N GLU A 11 15.69 1.84 -13.85
CA GLU A 11 15.81 0.98 -12.66
C GLU A 11 14.52 1.03 -11.83
N TYR A 12 13.40 0.56 -12.39
CA TYR A 12 12.07 0.74 -11.81
C TYR A 12 11.87 0.06 -10.45
N ALA A 13 12.51 -1.07 -10.21
CA ALA A 13 12.45 -1.74 -8.91
C ALA A 13 13.05 -0.88 -7.80
N LYS A 14 14.23 -0.30 -8.02
CA LYS A 14 14.88 0.62 -7.08
C LYS A 14 14.10 1.93 -6.92
N CYS A 15 13.56 2.44 -8.02
CA CYS A 15 12.70 3.62 -7.99
C CYS A 15 11.45 3.38 -7.14
N ALA A 16 10.82 2.22 -7.27
CA ALA A 16 9.66 1.82 -6.48
C ALA A 16 10.00 1.72 -4.98
N GLU A 17 11.12 1.10 -4.64
CA GLU A 17 11.57 0.95 -3.26
C GLU A 17 11.87 2.30 -2.60
N GLU A 18 12.70 3.14 -3.23
CA GLU A 18 13.06 4.47 -2.70
C GLU A 18 11.90 5.45 -2.64
N SER A 19 10.89 5.30 -3.49
CA SER A 19 9.69 6.15 -3.49
C SER A 19 8.57 5.64 -2.59
N PHE A 20 8.73 4.49 -1.95
CA PHE A 20 7.65 3.85 -1.18
C PHE A 20 7.17 4.71 -0.01
N ASP A 21 8.07 5.44 0.64
CA ASP A 21 7.74 6.34 1.77
C ASP A 21 7.09 7.68 1.34
N CYS A 22 6.87 7.87 0.05
CA CYS A 22 6.28 9.09 -0.47
C CYS A 22 4.79 9.19 -0.11
N VAL A 23 4.43 10.21 0.67
CA VAL A 23 3.06 10.51 1.09
C VAL A 23 2.29 11.42 0.12
N MET A 24 2.83 11.65 -1.07
CA MET A 24 2.20 12.49 -2.12
C MET A 24 1.90 13.94 -1.70
N CYS A 25 2.69 14.52 -0.81
CA CYS A 25 2.46 15.89 -0.32
C CYS A 25 2.67 17.01 -1.37
N GLY A 26 3.35 16.71 -2.49
CA GLY A 26 3.52 17.62 -3.63
C GLY A 26 4.57 18.73 -3.46
N VAL A 27 5.25 18.83 -2.33
CA VAL A 27 6.24 19.90 -2.07
C VAL A 27 7.40 19.86 -3.07
N CYS A 28 7.89 18.67 -3.39
CA CYS A 28 8.97 18.50 -4.37
C CYS A 28 8.56 18.93 -5.78
N SER A 29 7.32 18.65 -6.19
CA SER A 29 6.77 19.07 -7.48
C SER A 29 6.62 20.60 -7.56
N SER A 30 6.09 21.22 -6.51
CA SER A 30 5.84 22.67 -6.47
C SER A 30 7.13 23.50 -6.50
N ARG A 31 8.22 22.94 -6.00
CA ARG A 31 9.54 23.59 -5.96
C ARG A 31 10.48 23.22 -7.10
N CYS A 32 10.06 22.32 -7.98
CA CYS A 32 10.91 21.85 -9.06
C CYS A 32 10.98 22.87 -10.20
N PRO A 33 12.17 23.42 -10.53
CA PRO A 33 12.31 24.38 -11.63
C PRO A 33 12.11 23.73 -13.02
N ALA A 34 12.24 22.40 -13.10
CA ALA A 34 12.04 21.63 -14.33
C ALA A 34 10.56 21.22 -14.56
N GLY A 35 9.66 21.53 -13.64
CA GLY A 35 8.25 21.20 -13.77
C GLY A 35 7.93 19.69 -13.68
N ILE A 36 8.79 18.91 -13.04
CA ILE A 36 8.61 17.47 -12.90
C ILE A 36 7.67 17.16 -11.72
N SER A 37 6.71 16.29 -11.91
CA SER A 37 5.88 15.74 -10.85
C SER A 37 6.51 14.47 -10.26
N HIS A 38 7.43 14.64 -9.33
CA HIS A 38 8.18 13.54 -8.71
C HIS A 38 7.28 12.47 -8.08
N PRO A 39 6.22 12.81 -7.31
CA PRO A 39 5.35 11.80 -6.73
C PRO A 39 4.67 10.91 -7.77
N MET A 40 4.29 11.49 -8.90
CA MET A 40 3.64 10.73 -9.99
C MET A 40 4.61 9.76 -10.66
N VAL A 41 5.88 10.15 -10.82
CA VAL A 41 6.94 9.26 -11.33
C VAL A 41 7.15 8.08 -10.38
N GLY A 42 7.22 8.33 -9.08
CA GLY A 42 7.34 7.28 -8.07
C GLY A 42 6.13 6.34 -8.06
N GLU A 43 4.93 6.87 -8.14
CA GLU A 43 3.70 6.08 -8.21
C GLU A 43 3.66 5.21 -9.47
N LEU A 44 4.00 5.75 -10.63
CA LEU A 44 4.07 4.99 -11.87
C LEU A 44 5.08 3.85 -11.77
N ALA A 45 6.28 4.12 -11.23
CA ALA A 45 7.30 3.10 -11.03
C ALA A 45 6.82 1.98 -10.08
N ARG A 46 6.14 2.31 -9.00
CA ARG A 46 5.55 1.31 -8.09
C ARG A 46 4.50 0.44 -8.76
N ARG A 47 3.63 1.03 -9.57
CA ARG A 47 2.62 0.29 -10.34
C ARG A 47 3.24 -0.63 -11.38
N LEU A 48 4.24 -0.15 -12.13
CA LEU A 48 4.96 -0.95 -13.11
C LEU A 48 5.76 -2.09 -12.46
N ASN A 49 6.42 -1.81 -11.33
CA ASN A 49 7.13 -2.82 -10.57
C ASN A 49 6.17 -3.92 -10.07
N GLY A 50 5.04 -3.55 -9.50
CA GLY A 50 4.04 -4.50 -9.01
C GLY A 50 3.36 -5.32 -10.11
N LYS A 51 3.24 -4.77 -11.32
CA LYS A 51 2.60 -5.46 -12.44
C LYS A 51 3.54 -6.38 -13.22
N TYR A 52 4.79 -5.97 -13.44
CA TYR A 52 5.68 -6.64 -14.39
C TYR A 52 6.95 -7.23 -13.77
N ILE A 53 7.46 -6.70 -12.67
CA ILE A 53 8.77 -7.04 -12.12
C ILE A 53 8.63 -7.88 -10.85
N ALA A 54 7.90 -7.38 -9.84
CA ALA A 54 7.75 -8.08 -8.57
C ALA A 54 6.80 -9.28 -8.68
N PRO A 55 7.10 -10.42 -8.05
CA PRO A 55 6.18 -11.53 -7.98
C PRO A 55 4.95 -11.14 -7.15
N LYS A 56 3.78 -11.62 -7.54
CA LYS A 56 2.55 -11.42 -6.75
C LYS A 56 2.65 -12.21 -5.45
N SER A 57 2.28 -11.57 -4.33
CA SER A 57 2.24 -12.21 -3.03
C SER A 57 1.23 -13.36 -2.99
N GLU A 58 1.67 -14.57 -2.67
CA GLU A 58 0.78 -15.72 -2.50
C GLU A 58 -0.16 -15.54 -1.32
N HIS A 59 0.33 -14.94 -0.23
CA HIS A 59 -0.48 -14.64 0.94
C HIS A 59 -1.68 -13.74 0.59
N VAL A 60 -1.45 -12.68 -0.21
CA VAL A 60 -2.54 -11.79 -0.65
C VAL A 60 -3.52 -12.52 -1.56
N LYS A 61 -3.03 -13.34 -2.49
CA LYS A 61 -3.92 -14.15 -3.36
C LYS A 61 -4.80 -15.09 -2.54
N ASN A 62 -4.22 -15.80 -1.58
CA ASN A 62 -4.96 -16.72 -0.72
C ASN A 62 -6.00 -15.98 0.12
N ARG A 63 -5.64 -14.82 0.69
CA ARG A 63 -6.58 -14.01 1.44
C ARG A 63 -7.72 -13.48 0.57
N VAL A 64 -7.44 -13.04 -0.64
CA VAL A 64 -8.48 -12.60 -1.59
C VAL A 64 -9.41 -13.75 -1.97
N ALA A 65 -8.88 -14.96 -2.16
CA ALA A 65 -9.70 -16.15 -2.43
C ALA A 65 -10.63 -16.46 -1.25
N GLU A 66 -10.11 -16.46 -0.01
CA GLU A 66 -10.90 -16.66 1.20
C GLU A 66 -12.02 -15.62 1.36
N ILE A 67 -11.75 -14.34 1.04
CA ILE A 67 -12.75 -13.27 1.07
C ILE A 67 -13.84 -13.52 0.02
N LYS A 68 -13.48 -13.92 -1.19
CA LYS A 68 -14.44 -14.22 -2.27
C LYS A 68 -15.31 -15.44 -1.98
N GLU A 69 -14.78 -16.40 -1.24
CA GLU A 69 -15.53 -17.58 -0.77
C GLU A 69 -16.48 -17.27 0.40
N GLY A 70 -16.41 -16.06 0.96
CA GLY A 70 -17.26 -15.64 2.08
C GLY A 70 -16.83 -16.20 3.44
N LYS A 71 -15.59 -16.66 3.58
CA LYS A 71 -15.08 -17.26 4.84
C LYS A 71 -15.22 -16.36 6.05
N PHE A 72 -15.14 -15.05 5.85
CA PHE A 72 -15.17 -14.04 6.93
C PHE A 72 -16.55 -13.39 7.10
N ASP A 73 -17.53 -13.69 6.25
CA ASP A 73 -18.84 -13.02 6.25
C ASP A 73 -19.57 -13.21 7.58
N ASP A 74 -19.59 -14.43 8.11
CA ASP A 74 -20.22 -14.74 9.39
C ASP A 74 -19.56 -13.99 10.57
N LEU A 75 -18.22 -13.89 10.55
CA LEU A 75 -17.47 -13.16 11.57
C LEU A 75 -17.74 -11.66 11.51
N ILE A 76 -17.80 -11.10 10.31
CA ILE A 76 -18.10 -9.69 10.09
C ILE A 76 -19.52 -9.40 10.58
N GLU A 77 -20.50 -10.25 10.26
CA GLU A 77 -21.88 -10.08 10.71
C GLU A 77 -21.99 -10.15 12.24
N GLN A 78 -21.33 -11.10 12.88
CA GLN A 78 -21.27 -11.20 14.34
C GLN A 78 -20.69 -9.94 14.97
N VAL A 79 -19.62 -9.36 14.42
CA VAL A 79 -19.02 -8.13 14.92
C VAL A 79 -19.95 -6.95 14.73
N MET A 80 -20.63 -6.86 13.59
CA MET A 80 -21.58 -5.77 13.29
C MET A 80 -22.80 -5.76 14.21
N GLN A 81 -23.17 -6.90 14.79
CA GLN A 81 -24.29 -7.02 15.73
C GLN A 81 -23.92 -6.73 17.18
N LYS A 82 -22.61 -6.63 17.50
CA LYS A 82 -22.14 -6.41 18.87
C LYS A 82 -22.39 -4.97 19.35
N PRO A 83 -22.69 -4.77 20.64
CA PRO A 83 -22.77 -3.44 21.22
C PRO A 83 -21.41 -2.74 21.24
N ILE A 84 -21.44 -1.41 21.27
CA ILE A 84 -20.23 -0.57 21.20
C ILE A 84 -19.24 -0.89 22.32
N GLU A 85 -19.70 -1.15 23.53
CA GLU A 85 -18.87 -1.47 24.69
C GLU A 85 -18.05 -2.74 24.47
N GLU A 86 -18.67 -3.79 23.95
CA GLU A 86 -18.00 -5.06 23.65
C GLU A 86 -16.97 -4.92 22.52
N MET A 87 -17.29 -4.11 21.51
CA MET A 87 -16.34 -3.80 20.42
C MET A 87 -15.12 -3.02 20.92
N GLN A 88 -15.32 -2.09 21.86
CA GLN A 88 -14.24 -1.34 22.50
C GLN A 88 -13.32 -2.26 23.33
N GLU A 89 -13.88 -3.21 24.05
CA GLU A 89 -13.09 -4.21 24.77
C GLU A 89 -12.26 -5.09 23.85
N LEU A 90 -12.84 -5.56 22.76
CA LEU A 90 -12.12 -6.33 21.74
C LEU A 90 -10.98 -5.53 21.11
N TYR A 91 -11.21 -4.25 20.82
CA TYR A 91 -10.19 -3.36 20.29
C TYR A 91 -9.04 -3.12 21.29
N ASN A 92 -9.35 -2.91 22.56
CA ASN A 92 -8.35 -2.68 23.59
C ASN A 92 -7.48 -3.92 23.87
N ASN A 93 -8.07 -5.10 23.74
CA ASN A 93 -7.39 -6.39 23.99
C ASN A 93 -6.76 -6.99 22.73
N ARG A 94 -6.75 -6.26 21.59
CA ARG A 94 -6.14 -6.76 20.35
C ARG A 94 -4.65 -6.99 20.50
N GLU A 95 -4.13 -7.99 19.84
CA GLU A 95 -2.68 -8.16 19.68
C GLU A 95 -2.12 -7.00 18.83
N ILE A 96 -1.14 -6.31 19.38
CA ILE A 96 -0.43 -5.24 18.68
C ILE A 96 0.91 -5.81 18.23
N GLU A 97 1.12 -5.85 16.93
CA GLU A 97 2.44 -6.18 16.37
C GLU A 97 3.47 -5.13 16.82
N LYS A 98 4.58 -5.61 17.33
CA LYS A 98 5.68 -4.75 17.81
C LYS A 98 6.70 -4.52 16.72
#